data_5f4dac934cf2678716c7354c8bd58f66
#
_entry.id   5f4dac934cf2678716c7354c8bd58f66
#
_cell.length_a   1.000
_cell.length_b   1.000
_cell.length_c   1.000
_cell.angle_alpha   90.00
_cell.angle_beta   90.00
_cell.angle_gamma   90.00
#
_symmetry.space_group_name_H-M   'P 1'
#
loop_
_entity.id
_entity.type
_entity.pdbx_description
1 polymer ?
#
loop_
_entity_poly.entity_id
_entity_poly.type
_entity_poly.pdbx_seq_one_letter_code
_entity_poly.pdbx_strand_id
1 'polypeptide(L)'
;MLFDRLAGGKIPGISLHGSQWLATIALGLLYVFSGPVTDLFPHARFGVQPWSAHPAIALVMVVYAGTGAVPILFSAVLASWWLVPVADTATGEFSAAVVLTAVYLGAGLALDRTTNWRNPEHGLRDLVGFLAVATILALLVSLVDGTPSVLSGAVGGRTEPVLFLRLFVANLLGLVVLAPLLMYIAADGLRGTFARLAARAALRDSILFLVVQGGILELVFGLRLWDEFRMSYLLFLPVGVVAMRLGLLGAALALPLTQVGMLAALSWTGTSTGTAFEFQLAMLTLSVTALAMGVLADEQRRAAARIAEHELALREHDRALAQAQRTASTAELAAALAHDLSQPLSAIGTYARASQVLAQRGDADRSQLIDTLGRIAQESARAGQYVRRMRDFFRTGVSHQDRIAAADLIGNTYEHLSDRARRARIRWRSRIEPGLPPLRVDAVQMGAVLANLLNNAYDALADWQGPREIRCDAYRIQEGARTMLRIRVQDTGPGIAPEVRERLFTPLATTKPGGMGLGLALSRSITERQEGRLWFDPEAERTTFCLDLPVQDAESVGMHGST
;
A
#
# COMPACT_ATOMS: atom_id res chain seq x y z
N MET A 1 6.18 37.64 5.59
CA MET A 1 6.34 36.38 4.83
C MET A 1 6.40 36.51 3.31
N LEU A 2 5.78 37.50 2.66
CA LEU A 2 5.91 37.70 1.20
C LEU A 2 7.17 38.53 0.86
N PHE A 3 7.57 39.45 1.73
CA PHE A 3 8.75 40.33 1.53
C PHE A 3 10.09 39.66 1.85
N ASP A 4 10.12 38.67 2.75
CA ASP A 4 11.36 37.93 3.08
C ASP A 4 11.80 36.95 1.98
N ARG A 5 10.87 36.50 1.11
CA ARG A 5 11.20 35.69 -0.08
C ARG A 5 11.75 36.53 -1.25
N LEU A 6 11.53 37.83 -1.27
CA LEU A 6 12.06 38.72 -2.30
C LEU A 6 13.48 39.23 -2.00
N ALA A 7 13.91 39.21 -0.74
CA ALA A 7 15.25 39.67 -0.34
C ALA A 7 16.33 38.58 -0.33
N GLY A 8 15.96 37.29 -0.45
CA GLY A 8 16.89 36.14 -0.48
C GLY A 8 17.23 35.60 -1.87
N GLY A 9 16.72 36.19 -2.92
CA GLY A 9 17.00 35.77 -4.31
C GLY A 9 18.41 36.09 -4.72
N LYS A 10 19.35 35.17 -4.51
CA LYS A 10 20.55 35.11 -5.34
C LYS A 10 20.09 35.03 -6.79
N ILE A 11 20.27 36.12 -7.55
CA ILE A 11 20.28 36.06 -9.01
C ILE A 11 21.37 35.04 -9.33
N PRO A 12 21.06 33.84 -9.86
CA PRO A 12 22.12 32.91 -10.23
C PRO A 12 22.94 33.60 -11.29
N GLY A 13 24.15 33.97 -10.95
CA GLY A 13 25.11 34.48 -11.92
C GLY A 13 25.24 33.45 -13.05
N ILE A 14 25.60 33.91 -14.24
CA ILE A 14 25.75 33.24 -15.54
C ILE A 14 26.81 32.10 -15.48
N SER A 15 26.73 31.19 -14.52
CA SER A 15 27.59 30.00 -14.43
C SER A 15 26.78 28.74 -14.70
N LEU A 16 26.42 28.55 -15.96
CA LEU A 16 25.98 27.25 -16.45
C LEU A 16 27.16 26.27 -16.36
N HIS A 17 26.93 25.07 -15.84
CA HIS A 17 27.91 23.99 -15.92
C HIS A 17 28.14 23.60 -17.39
N GLY A 18 29.31 23.11 -17.76
CA GLY A 18 29.66 22.85 -19.16
C GLY A 18 28.64 21.98 -19.92
N SER A 19 27.99 21.03 -19.25
CA SER A 19 26.92 20.20 -19.83
C SER A 19 25.64 21.00 -20.14
N GLN A 20 25.30 21.99 -19.33
CA GLN A 20 24.12 22.84 -19.54
C GLN A 20 24.33 23.80 -20.73
N TRP A 21 25.53 24.32 -20.91
CA TRP A 21 25.89 25.12 -22.10
C TRP A 21 25.73 24.33 -23.38
N LEU A 22 26.22 23.09 -23.43
CA LEU A 22 26.08 22.22 -24.59
C LEU A 22 24.63 21.93 -24.94
N ALA A 23 23.81 21.62 -23.93
CA ALA A 23 22.37 21.38 -24.11
C ALA A 23 21.64 22.64 -24.61
N THR A 24 21.97 23.81 -24.08
CA THR A 24 21.36 25.08 -24.48
C THR A 24 21.75 25.46 -25.91
N ILE A 25 23.02 25.26 -26.32
CA ILE A 25 23.45 25.45 -27.69
C ILE A 25 22.78 24.47 -28.64
N ALA A 26 22.64 23.19 -28.24
CA ALA A 26 21.94 22.18 -29.05
C ALA A 26 20.47 22.55 -29.28
N LEU A 27 19.78 23.04 -28.23
CA LEU A 27 18.40 23.56 -28.34
C LEU A 27 18.34 24.82 -29.21
N GLY A 28 19.35 25.73 -29.13
CA GLY A 28 19.45 26.91 -30.00
C GLY A 28 19.60 26.53 -31.46
N LEU A 29 20.46 25.56 -31.79
CA LEU A 29 20.58 25.01 -33.12
C LEU A 29 19.26 24.34 -33.58
N LEU A 30 18.64 23.55 -32.70
CA LEU A 30 17.33 22.95 -32.98
C LEU A 30 16.27 24.02 -33.28
N TYR A 31 16.30 25.15 -32.55
CA TYR A 31 15.40 26.29 -32.81
C TYR A 31 15.62 26.82 -34.24
N VAL A 32 16.85 27.11 -34.62
CA VAL A 32 17.19 27.65 -35.94
C VAL A 32 16.79 26.72 -37.07
N PHE A 33 17.06 25.41 -36.94
CA PHE A 33 16.78 24.44 -37.98
C PHE A 33 15.33 23.94 -38.00
N SER A 34 14.54 24.20 -36.95
CA SER A 34 13.13 23.78 -36.91
C SER A 34 12.24 24.48 -37.94
N GLY A 35 12.57 25.75 -38.32
CA GLY A 35 11.89 26.49 -39.38
C GLY A 35 12.01 25.78 -40.73
N PRO A 36 13.20 25.61 -41.30
CA PRO A 36 13.38 24.87 -42.56
C PRO A 36 12.79 23.46 -42.57
N VAL A 37 12.79 22.75 -41.44
CA VAL A 37 12.18 21.42 -41.35
C VAL A 37 10.63 21.50 -41.47
N THR A 38 10.01 22.49 -40.84
CA THR A 38 8.56 22.71 -41.01
C THR A 38 8.22 23.18 -42.43
N ASP A 39 9.15 23.85 -43.12
CA ASP A 39 8.98 24.31 -44.51
C ASP A 39 9.14 23.19 -45.55
N LEU A 40 9.66 22.03 -45.18
CA LEU A 40 9.63 20.83 -46.05
C LEU A 40 8.19 20.31 -46.30
N PHE A 41 7.24 20.65 -45.45
CA PHE A 41 5.86 20.36 -45.67
C PHE A 41 5.20 21.50 -46.50
N PRO A 42 4.53 21.25 -47.61
CA PRO A 42 4.11 22.26 -48.56
C PRO A 42 3.14 23.30 -47.97
N HIS A 43 3.67 24.42 -47.49
CA HIS A 43 2.94 25.55 -46.93
C HIS A 43 1.92 26.18 -47.84
N ALA A 44 2.22 26.17 -49.16
CA ALA A 44 1.37 26.75 -50.18
C ALA A 44 -0.06 26.22 -50.20
N ARG A 45 -0.31 25.02 -49.61
CA ARG A 45 -1.62 24.40 -49.52
C ARG A 45 -2.34 24.71 -48.20
N PHE A 46 -1.64 25.07 -47.13
CA PHE A 46 -2.22 25.25 -45.79
C PHE A 46 -2.36 26.71 -45.35
N GLY A 47 -1.74 27.65 -46.09
CA GLY A 47 -1.80 29.11 -45.79
C GLY A 47 -1.12 29.55 -44.51
N VAL A 48 -0.83 28.64 -43.60
CA VAL A 48 -0.09 28.82 -42.33
C VAL A 48 0.59 27.52 -41.96
N GLN A 49 1.71 27.58 -41.24
CA GLN A 49 2.40 26.38 -40.72
C GLN A 49 1.46 25.51 -39.91
N PRO A 50 1.44 24.19 -40.09
CA PRO A 50 0.52 23.29 -39.38
C PRO A 50 0.81 23.23 -37.88
N TRP A 51 2.04 23.45 -37.43
CA TRP A 51 2.47 23.62 -36.04
C TRP A 51 3.83 24.35 -36.00
N SER A 52 4.12 25.00 -34.86
CA SER A 52 5.38 25.72 -34.67
C SER A 52 6.18 25.11 -33.52
N ALA A 53 7.40 24.64 -33.80
CA ALA A 53 8.28 24.10 -32.78
C ALA A 53 9.02 25.18 -31.97
N HIS A 54 9.16 26.38 -32.52
CA HIS A 54 9.94 27.48 -31.96
C HIS A 54 9.57 27.83 -30.52
N PRO A 55 8.27 28.03 -30.15
CA PRO A 55 7.90 28.40 -28.79
C PRO A 55 8.19 27.29 -27.79
N ALA A 56 8.08 26.01 -28.18
CA ALA A 56 8.37 24.89 -27.31
C ALA A 56 9.86 24.80 -26.98
N ILE A 57 10.72 24.92 -27.99
CA ILE A 57 12.19 24.88 -27.81
C ILE A 57 12.66 26.05 -26.96
N ALA A 58 12.18 27.27 -27.25
CA ALA A 58 12.50 28.47 -26.49
C ALA A 58 12.07 28.37 -25.02
N LEU A 59 10.84 27.87 -24.75
CA LEU A 59 10.33 27.67 -23.40
C LEU A 59 11.23 26.72 -22.61
N VAL A 60 11.60 25.58 -23.20
CA VAL A 60 12.48 24.60 -22.57
C VAL A 60 13.87 25.17 -22.30
N MET A 61 14.45 25.92 -23.25
CA MET A 61 15.75 26.59 -23.04
C MET A 61 15.72 27.48 -21.79
N VAL A 62 14.68 28.30 -21.65
CA VAL A 62 14.54 29.21 -20.50
C VAL A 62 14.26 28.44 -19.19
N VAL A 63 13.43 27.42 -19.19
CA VAL A 63 13.14 26.62 -17.98
C VAL A 63 14.43 25.99 -17.43
N TYR A 64 15.32 25.47 -18.29
CA TYR A 64 16.53 24.76 -17.84
C TYR A 64 17.75 25.62 -17.65
N ALA A 65 17.95 26.63 -18.50
CA ALA A 65 19.12 27.52 -18.45
C ALA A 65 18.84 28.90 -17.81
N GLY A 66 17.56 29.17 -17.48
CA GLY A 66 17.16 30.45 -16.88
C GLY A 66 17.57 31.66 -17.73
N THR A 67 17.99 32.73 -17.07
CA THR A 67 18.50 33.93 -17.75
C THR A 67 19.79 33.70 -18.58
N GLY A 68 20.53 32.61 -18.31
CA GLY A 68 21.70 32.20 -19.10
C GLY A 68 21.34 31.78 -20.53
N ALA A 69 20.08 31.41 -20.80
CA ALA A 69 19.61 31.10 -22.15
C ALA A 69 19.50 32.31 -23.06
N VAL A 70 19.34 33.53 -22.52
CA VAL A 70 19.01 34.76 -23.26
C VAL A 70 19.94 35.04 -24.44
N PRO A 71 21.29 35.02 -24.31
CA PRO A 71 22.16 35.31 -25.45
C PRO A 71 22.02 34.32 -26.59
N ILE A 72 21.90 33.01 -26.26
CA ILE A 72 21.77 31.94 -27.24
C ILE A 72 20.38 32.00 -27.90
N LEU A 73 19.33 32.20 -27.10
CA LEU A 73 17.97 32.30 -27.59
C LEU A 73 17.79 33.50 -28.52
N PHE A 74 18.28 34.68 -28.12
CA PHE A 74 18.25 35.88 -28.96
C PHE A 74 18.97 35.66 -30.29
N SER A 75 20.19 35.08 -30.25
CA SER A 75 20.95 34.78 -31.46
C SER A 75 20.23 33.75 -32.35
N ALA A 76 19.57 32.74 -31.74
CA ALA A 76 18.80 31.74 -32.47
C ALA A 76 17.55 32.31 -33.14
N VAL A 77 16.83 33.22 -32.47
CA VAL A 77 15.68 33.93 -33.05
C VAL A 77 16.12 34.78 -34.27
N LEU A 78 17.21 35.54 -34.14
CA LEU A 78 17.73 36.32 -35.27
C LEU A 78 18.18 35.41 -36.42
N ALA A 79 18.93 34.34 -36.14
CA ALA A 79 19.43 33.43 -37.14
C ALA A 79 18.28 32.67 -37.87
N SER A 80 17.18 32.38 -37.20
CA SER A 80 16.03 31.68 -37.81
C SER A 80 15.38 32.55 -38.92
N TRP A 81 15.29 33.87 -38.71
CA TRP A 81 14.77 34.78 -39.73
C TRP A 81 15.73 35.04 -40.90
N TRP A 82 17.01 34.98 -40.63
CA TRP A 82 18.02 35.12 -41.69
C TRP A 82 18.01 33.93 -42.65
N LEU A 83 17.67 32.75 -42.14
CA LEU A 83 17.53 31.53 -42.96
C LEU A 83 16.20 31.46 -43.76
N VAL A 84 15.13 32.13 -43.31
CA VAL A 84 13.82 32.19 -43.95
C VAL A 84 13.36 33.66 -43.98
N PRO A 85 13.85 34.48 -44.92
CA PRO A 85 13.54 35.89 -44.94
C PRO A 85 12.06 36.13 -45.24
N VAL A 86 11.36 36.79 -44.29
CA VAL A 86 9.91 37.03 -44.36
C VAL A 86 9.57 38.45 -44.84
N ALA A 87 10.48 39.42 -44.77
CA ALA A 87 10.22 40.81 -45.20
C ALA A 87 11.52 41.67 -45.31
N ASP A 88 11.47 42.70 -46.17
CA ASP A 88 12.60 43.57 -46.56
C ASP A 88 13.06 44.61 -45.49
N THR A 89 12.76 44.46 -44.19
CA THR A 89 13.14 45.46 -43.18
C THR A 89 13.88 44.89 -41.99
N ALA A 90 15.21 44.93 -42.04
CA ALA A 90 16.11 44.47 -40.96
C ALA A 90 15.85 45.13 -39.57
N THR A 91 15.27 46.32 -39.51
CA THR A 91 14.92 47.00 -38.26
C THR A 91 13.69 46.39 -37.58
N GLY A 92 12.73 45.85 -38.36
CA GLY A 92 11.57 45.16 -37.85
C GLY A 92 11.91 43.78 -37.21
N GLU A 93 12.83 43.06 -37.84
CA GLU A 93 13.33 41.77 -37.38
C GLU A 93 14.04 41.87 -36.02
N PHE A 94 14.91 42.87 -35.83
CA PHE A 94 15.61 43.07 -34.57
C PHE A 94 14.66 43.39 -33.42
N SER A 95 13.69 44.28 -33.64
CA SER A 95 12.71 44.65 -32.60
C SER A 95 11.80 43.47 -32.21
N ALA A 96 11.38 42.67 -33.17
CA ALA A 96 10.59 41.48 -32.91
C ALA A 96 11.41 40.38 -32.17
N ALA A 97 12.70 40.22 -32.49
CA ALA A 97 13.60 39.32 -31.76
C ALA A 97 13.74 39.70 -30.29
N VAL A 98 13.88 40.99 -29.99
CA VAL A 98 13.91 41.48 -28.60
C VAL A 98 12.59 41.15 -27.88
N VAL A 99 11.45 41.43 -28.51
CA VAL A 99 10.14 41.17 -27.92
C VAL A 99 9.92 39.69 -27.71
N LEU A 100 10.18 38.84 -28.71
CA LEU A 100 10.02 37.38 -28.58
C LEU A 100 10.92 36.79 -27.48
N THR A 101 12.18 37.22 -27.43
CA THR A 101 13.10 36.78 -26.36
C THR A 101 12.59 37.15 -24.98
N ALA A 102 12.06 38.37 -24.82
CA ALA A 102 11.46 38.80 -23.55
C ALA A 102 10.19 38.01 -23.20
N VAL A 103 9.33 37.71 -24.17
CA VAL A 103 8.11 36.91 -24.01
C VAL A 103 8.49 35.47 -23.60
N TYR A 104 9.45 34.84 -24.28
CA TYR A 104 9.91 33.50 -23.92
C TYR A 104 10.55 33.46 -22.53
N LEU A 105 11.38 34.46 -22.20
CA LEU A 105 11.96 34.56 -20.87
C LEU A 105 10.90 34.71 -19.79
N GLY A 106 9.91 35.58 -19.97
CA GLY A 106 8.80 35.77 -19.04
C GLY A 106 8.00 34.48 -18.83
N ALA A 107 7.65 33.80 -19.92
CA ALA A 107 6.89 32.54 -19.87
C ALA A 107 7.69 31.40 -19.17
N GLY A 108 8.97 31.24 -19.51
CA GLY A 108 9.81 30.21 -18.89
C GLY A 108 10.02 30.45 -17.39
N LEU A 109 10.24 31.71 -16.97
CA LEU A 109 10.34 32.07 -15.55
C LEU A 109 9.01 31.91 -14.82
N ALA A 110 7.88 32.22 -15.47
CA ALA A 110 6.56 31.98 -14.90
C ALA A 110 6.30 30.51 -14.70
N LEU A 111 6.63 29.66 -15.67
CA LEU A 111 6.49 28.22 -15.57
C LEU A 111 7.36 27.64 -14.44
N ASP A 112 8.63 28.04 -14.35
CA ASP A 112 9.55 27.58 -13.31
C ASP A 112 9.08 27.97 -11.88
N ARG A 113 8.37 29.09 -11.74
CA ARG A 113 7.83 29.57 -10.45
C ARG A 113 6.50 28.92 -10.07
N THR A 114 5.69 28.56 -11.03
CA THR A 114 4.31 28.08 -10.81
C THR A 114 4.20 26.57 -10.79
N THR A 115 5.16 25.88 -11.38
CA THR A 115 5.15 24.43 -11.57
C THR A 115 6.51 23.82 -11.23
N ASN A 116 6.56 22.50 -11.05
CA ASN A 116 7.78 21.79 -10.71
C ASN A 116 8.29 20.92 -11.87
N TRP A 117 8.31 21.48 -13.11
CA TRP A 117 8.71 20.73 -14.31
C TRP A 117 10.18 20.28 -14.35
N ARG A 118 11.00 20.74 -13.45
CA ARG A 118 12.39 20.25 -13.30
C ARG A 118 12.48 18.88 -12.63
N ASN A 119 11.45 18.47 -11.90
CA ASN A 119 11.36 17.15 -11.28
C ASN A 119 10.53 16.21 -12.16
N PRO A 120 10.86 14.91 -12.22
CA PRO A 120 10.07 13.95 -13.00
C PRO A 120 8.70 13.63 -12.41
N GLU A 121 8.37 14.16 -11.23
CA GLU A 121 7.11 13.93 -10.53
C GLU A 121 6.10 15.04 -10.81
N HIS A 122 5.46 14.98 -11.97
CA HIS A 122 4.43 15.95 -12.36
C HIS A 122 3.05 15.49 -11.89
N GLY A 123 2.26 16.45 -11.38
CA GLY A 123 0.87 16.28 -11.03
C GLY A 123 -0.07 17.00 -11.98
N LEU A 124 -1.38 16.78 -11.80
CA LEU A 124 -2.41 17.48 -12.59
C LEU A 124 -2.30 19.00 -12.45
N ARG A 125 -1.89 19.48 -11.27
CA ARG A 125 -1.67 20.92 -11.03
C ARG A 125 -0.55 21.49 -11.91
N ASP A 126 0.54 20.75 -12.10
CA ASP A 126 1.66 21.16 -12.94
C ASP A 126 1.25 21.19 -14.41
N LEU A 127 0.46 20.23 -14.85
CA LEU A 127 -0.09 20.19 -16.21
C LEU A 127 -1.01 21.39 -16.48
N VAL A 128 -1.91 21.73 -15.55
CA VAL A 128 -2.79 22.90 -15.67
C VAL A 128 -1.97 24.18 -15.72
N GLY A 129 -0.95 24.33 -14.86
CA GLY A 129 -0.02 25.45 -14.88
C GLY A 129 0.73 25.56 -16.22
N PHE A 130 1.23 24.43 -16.74
CA PHE A 130 1.86 24.38 -18.05
C PHE A 130 0.92 24.82 -19.17
N LEU A 131 -0.30 24.29 -19.23
CA LEU A 131 -1.30 24.63 -20.25
C LEU A 131 -1.68 26.13 -20.19
N ALA A 132 -1.80 26.69 -18.99
CA ALA A 132 -2.07 28.12 -18.83
C ALA A 132 -0.94 28.99 -19.38
N VAL A 133 0.32 28.68 -19.00
CA VAL A 133 1.50 29.40 -19.52
C VAL A 133 1.65 29.20 -21.03
N ALA A 134 1.46 27.98 -21.54
CA ALA A 134 1.52 27.66 -22.96
C ALA A 134 0.46 28.44 -23.77
N THR A 135 -0.76 28.56 -23.24
CA THR A 135 -1.83 29.34 -23.88
C THR A 135 -1.49 30.82 -23.98
N ILE A 136 -1.02 31.41 -22.88
CA ILE A 136 -0.62 32.82 -22.86
C ILE A 136 0.59 33.05 -23.79
N LEU A 137 1.58 32.16 -23.74
CA LEU A 137 2.76 32.23 -24.60
C LEU A 137 2.36 32.13 -26.09
N ALA A 138 1.55 31.15 -26.47
CA ALA A 138 1.08 31.00 -27.84
C ALA A 138 0.33 32.23 -28.35
N LEU A 139 -0.49 32.86 -27.49
CA LEU A 139 -1.20 34.09 -27.83
C LEU A 139 -0.21 35.24 -28.08
N LEU A 140 0.75 35.46 -27.20
CA LEU A 140 1.71 36.55 -27.34
C LEU A 140 2.63 36.36 -28.56
N VAL A 141 3.11 35.13 -28.81
CA VAL A 141 3.91 34.80 -29.98
C VAL A 141 3.13 35.02 -31.26
N SER A 142 1.86 34.59 -31.31
CA SER A 142 1.03 34.76 -32.52
C SER A 142 0.77 36.24 -32.86
N LEU A 143 0.68 37.10 -31.85
CA LEU A 143 0.56 38.57 -32.06
C LEU A 143 1.85 39.12 -32.68
N VAL A 144 3.01 38.70 -32.22
CA VAL A 144 4.31 39.17 -32.78
C VAL A 144 4.50 38.66 -34.22
N ASP A 145 4.24 37.35 -34.45
CA ASP A 145 4.44 36.72 -35.78
C ASP A 145 3.43 37.21 -36.83
N GLY A 146 2.18 37.50 -36.42
CA GLY A 146 1.14 37.97 -37.33
C GLY A 146 1.19 39.46 -37.70
N THR A 147 1.78 40.29 -36.84
CA THR A 147 1.84 41.75 -37.00
C THR A 147 2.52 42.19 -38.31
N PRO A 148 3.66 41.64 -38.73
CA PRO A 148 4.32 42.04 -40.00
C PRO A 148 3.42 41.84 -41.23
N SER A 149 2.68 40.71 -41.26
CA SER A 149 1.78 40.39 -42.40
C SER A 149 0.60 41.36 -42.50
N VAL A 150 0.12 41.88 -41.35
CA VAL A 150 -0.95 42.86 -41.31
C VAL A 150 -0.42 44.25 -41.69
N LEU A 151 0.74 44.67 -41.13
CA LEU A 151 1.34 45.98 -41.38
C LEU A 151 1.83 46.13 -42.86
N SER A 152 2.28 45.04 -43.47
CA SER A 152 2.66 45.06 -44.91
C SER A 152 1.47 45.11 -45.85
N GLY A 153 0.24 44.97 -45.35
CA GLY A 153 -0.98 44.90 -46.17
C GLY A 153 -1.15 43.57 -46.92
N ALA A 154 -0.31 42.54 -46.64
CA ALA A 154 -0.41 41.25 -47.25
C ALA A 154 -1.69 40.53 -46.84
N VAL A 155 -2.23 40.83 -45.65
CA VAL A 155 -3.48 40.32 -45.12
C VAL A 155 -4.25 41.52 -44.56
N GLY A 156 -5.53 41.68 -44.95
CA GLY A 156 -6.32 42.80 -44.50
C GLY A 156 -7.80 42.47 -44.28
N GLY A 157 -8.47 43.28 -43.47
CA GLY A 157 -9.90 43.24 -43.27
C GLY A 157 -10.40 41.99 -42.55
N ARG A 158 -11.35 41.27 -43.13
CA ARG A 158 -12.01 40.12 -42.51
C ARG A 158 -11.10 38.89 -42.29
N THR A 159 -9.93 38.87 -42.93
CA THR A 159 -9.00 37.72 -42.85
C THR A 159 -7.98 37.81 -41.72
N GLU A 160 -7.78 38.99 -41.14
CA GLU A 160 -6.85 39.23 -40.00
C GLU A 160 -7.12 38.35 -38.77
N PRO A 161 -8.35 38.28 -38.23
CA PRO A 161 -8.62 37.46 -37.06
C PRO A 161 -8.39 35.96 -37.31
N VAL A 162 -8.62 35.51 -38.54
CA VAL A 162 -8.42 34.12 -38.95
C VAL A 162 -6.92 33.79 -38.97
N LEU A 163 -6.08 34.72 -39.44
CA LEU A 163 -4.62 34.56 -39.40
C LEU A 163 -4.12 34.39 -37.96
N PHE A 164 -4.48 35.32 -37.07
CA PHE A 164 -4.07 35.25 -35.66
C PHE A 164 -4.57 33.97 -34.97
N LEU A 165 -5.80 33.55 -35.24
CA LEU A 165 -6.34 32.30 -34.70
C LEU A 165 -5.55 31.06 -35.16
N ARG A 166 -5.20 31.00 -36.45
CA ARG A 166 -4.40 29.91 -37.01
C ARG A 166 -2.98 29.88 -36.43
N LEU A 167 -2.32 31.04 -36.33
CA LEU A 167 -1.01 31.16 -35.69
C LEU A 167 -1.05 30.75 -34.22
N PHE A 168 -2.10 31.18 -33.49
CA PHE A 168 -2.29 30.80 -32.09
C PHE A 168 -2.42 29.28 -31.93
N VAL A 169 -3.28 28.64 -32.74
CA VAL A 169 -3.46 27.18 -32.69
C VAL A 169 -2.18 26.45 -33.06
N ALA A 170 -1.44 26.90 -34.10
CA ALA A 170 -0.17 26.31 -34.50
C ALA A 170 0.91 26.41 -33.40
N ASN A 171 1.04 27.58 -32.77
CA ASN A 171 1.99 27.81 -31.69
C ASN A 171 1.61 27.00 -30.43
N LEU A 172 0.32 26.98 -30.06
CA LEU A 172 -0.16 26.20 -28.91
C LEU A 172 0.03 24.70 -29.14
N LEU A 173 -0.30 24.21 -30.34
CA LEU A 173 -0.11 22.81 -30.69
C LEU A 173 1.36 22.42 -30.59
N GLY A 174 2.28 23.21 -31.14
CA GLY A 174 3.73 22.99 -31.01
C GLY A 174 4.20 22.92 -29.56
N LEU A 175 3.73 23.84 -28.73
CA LEU A 175 4.02 23.84 -27.29
C LEU A 175 3.51 22.58 -26.59
N VAL A 176 2.25 22.22 -26.78
CA VAL A 176 1.64 21.09 -26.07
C VAL A 176 2.19 19.74 -26.55
N VAL A 177 2.55 19.63 -27.83
CA VAL A 177 3.10 18.40 -28.41
C VAL A 177 4.56 18.19 -28.07
N LEU A 178 5.38 19.25 -28.21
CA LEU A 178 6.85 19.10 -28.19
C LEU A 178 7.46 19.44 -26.83
N ALA A 179 6.95 20.48 -26.12
CA ALA A 179 7.59 20.93 -24.88
C ALA A 179 7.63 19.84 -23.79
N PRO A 180 6.60 19.02 -23.54
CA PRO A 180 6.66 17.96 -22.53
C PRO A 180 7.77 16.93 -22.81
N LEU A 181 7.95 16.54 -24.07
CA LEU A 181 9.04 15.63 -24.46
C LEU A 181 10.41 16.24 -24.24
N LEU A 182 10.61 17.48 -24.70
CA LEU A 182 11.88 18.18 -24.52
C LEU A 182 12.21 18.43 -23.04
N MET A 183 11.21 18.78 -22.23
CA MET A 183 11.37 18.93 -20.78
C MET A 183 11.75 17.61 -20.12
N TYR A 184 11.13 16.51 -20.53
CA TYR A 184 11.43 15.18 -20.01
C TYR A 184 12.88 14.78 -20.34
N ILE A 185 13.30 14.98 -21.59
CA ILE A 185 14.69 14.71 -22.03
C ILE A 185 15.69 15.61 -21.31
N ALA A 186 15.34 16.88 -21.07
CA ALA A 186 16.23 17.81 -20.39
C ALA A 186 16.38 17.47 -18.89
N ALA A 187 15.30 16.95 -18.24
CA ALA A 187 15.32 16.55 -16.83
C ALA A 187 16.08 15.24 -16.58
N ASP A 188 15.83 14.22 -17.39
CA ASP A 188 16.32 12.84 -17.19
C ASP A 188 17.58 12.53 -18.01
N GLY A 189 17.88 13.37 -19.00
CA GLY A 189 18.91 13.14 -20.01
C GLY A 189 18.47 12.11 -21.06
N LEU A 190 19.07 12.16 -22.23
CA LEU A 190 18.79 11.20 -23.31
C LEU A 190 19.01 9.76 -22.87
N ARG A 191 20.09 9.47 -22.12
CA ARG A 191 20.41 8.11 -21.66
C ARG A 191 19.36 7.57 -20.68
N GLY A 192 18.89 8.40 -19.75
CA GLY A 192 17.86 8.01 -18.78
C GLY A 192 16.53 7.71 -19.48
N THR A 193 16.11 8.61 -20.36
CA THR A 193 14.89 8.44 -21.18
C THR A 193 14.93 7.15 -22.01
N PHE A 194 16.04 6.90 -22.72
CA PHE A 194 16.22 5.67 -23.49
C PHE A 194 16.27 4.41 -22.61
N ALA A 195 16.90 4.46 -21.45
CA ALA A 195 16.94 3.33 -20.53
C ALA A 195 15.54 2.92 -20.03
N ARG A 196 14.68 3.91 -19.76
CA ARG A 196 13.27 3.64 -19.38
C ARG A 196 12.48 3.01 -20.54
N LEU A 197 12.68 3.48 -21.76
CA LEU A 197 12.03 2.92 -22.94
C LEU A 197 12.57 1.54 -23.33
N ALA A 198 13.85 1.27 -23.06
CA ALA A 198 14.47 -0.03 -23.31
C ALA A 198 14.01 -1.11 -22.33
N ALA A 199 13.33 -0.78 -21.22
CA ALA A 199 12.71 -1.76 -20.36
C ALA A 199 11.74 -2.64 -21.18
N ARG A 200 11.83 -3.97 -21.04
CA ARG A 200 11.10 -4.94 -21.90
C ARG A 200 9.61 -4.63 -22.09
N ALA A 201 8.94 -4.22 -21.00
CA ALA A 201 7.51 -3.88 -21.07
C ALA A 201 7.27 -2.57 -21.84
N ALA A 202 8.06 -1.52 -21.59
CA ALA A 202 7.95 -0.24 -22.26
C ALA A 202 8.30 -0.34 -23.76
N LEU A 203 9.33 -1.12 -24.09
CA LEU A 203 9.73 -1.37 -25.47
C LEU A 203 8.61 -2.09 -26.26
N ARG A 204 8.03 -3.14 -25.67
CA ARG A 204 6.89 -3.84 -26.28
C ARG A 204 5.71 -2.90 -26.52
N ASP A 205 5.35 -2.10 -25.52
CA ASP A 205 4.21 -1.19 -25.61
C ASP A 205 4.49 -0.05 -26.62
N SER A 206 5.73 0.42 -26.74
CA SER A 206 6.16 1.40 -27.75
C SER A 206 6.12 0.82 -29.17
N ILE A 207 6.59 -0.41 -29.38
CA ILE A 207 6.53 -1.08 -30.68
C ILE A 207 5.08 -1.33 -31.07
N LEU A 208 4.25 -1.83 -30.15
CA LEU A 208 2.82 -2.04 -30.40
C LEU A 208 2.12 -0.74 -30.80
N PHE A 209 2.45 0.37 -30.11
CA PHE A 209 1.95 1.70 -30.47
C PHE A 209 2.33 2.07 -31.90
N LEU A 210 3.60 1.94 -32.28
CA LEU A 210 4.05 2.31 -33.63
C LEU A 210 3.36 1.49 -34.71
N VAL A 211 3.18 0.18 -34.50
CA VAL A 211 2.50 -0.70 -35.44
C VAL A 211 1.03 -0.35 -35.58
N VAL A 212 0.32 -0.18 -34.45
CA VAL A 212 -1.12 0.14 -34.46
C VAL A 212 -1.35 1.54 -35.00
N GLN A 213 -0.56 2.53 -34.59
CA GLN A 213 -0.66 3.92 -35.05
C GLN A 213 -0.40 4.03 -36.56
N GLY A 214 0.66 3.35 -37.04
CA GLY A 214 0.98 3.28 -38.46
C GLY A 214 -0.15 2.61 -39.28
N GLY A 215 -0.71 1.52 -38.75
CA GLY A 215 -1.86 0.84 -39.39
C GLY A 215 -3.11 1.72 -39.44
N ILE A 216 -3.38 2.52 -38.39
CA ILE A 216 -4.52 3.46 -38.40
C ILE A 216 -4.26 4.61 -39.38
N LEU A 217 -3.04 5.16 -39.45
CA LEU A 217 -2.70 6.20 -40.40
C LEU A 217 -2.90 5.70 -41.84
N GLU A 218 -2.45 4.48 -42.16
CA GLU A 218 -2.65 3.88 -43.48
C GLU A 218 -4.15 3.62 -43.76
N LEU A 219 -4.91 3.13 -42.77
CA LEU A 219 -6.34 2.89 -42.91
C LEU A 219 -7.11 4.19 -43.19
N VAL A 220 -6.80 5.28 -42.47
CA VAL A 220 -7.51 6.56 -42.57
C VAL A 220 -7.13 7.31 -43.84
N PHE A 221 -5.84 7.45 -44.12
CA PHE A 221 -5.32 8.31 -45.19
C PHE A 221 -4.86 7.55 -46.44
N GLY A 222 -4.40 6.30 -46.30
CA GLY A 222 -3.93 5.49 -47.43
C GLY A 222 -5.06 4.88 -48.24
N LEU A 223 -5.98 4.18 -47.57
CA LEU A 223 -7.07 3.47 -48.23
C LEU A 223 -8.23 4.37 -48.68
N ARG A 224 -8.39 5.57 -48.11
CA ARG A 224 -9.41 6.58 -48.43
C ARG A 224 -10.84 6.01 -48.51
N LEU A 225 -11.16 5.04 -47.65
CA LEU A 225 -12.45 4.34 -47.67
C LEU A 225 -13.61 5.19 -47.13
N TRP A 226 -13.28 6.19 -46.29
CA TRP A 226 -14.25 7.04 -45.61
C TRP A 226 -13.75 8.49 -45.52
N ASP A 227 -14.57 9.37 -44.90
CA ASP A 227 -14.20 10.75 -44.57
C ASP A 227 -12.98 10.77 -43.63
N GLU A 228 -11.86 11.27 -44.14
CA GLU A 228 -10.56 11.28 -43.47
C GLU A 228 -10.64 11.99 -42.11
N PHE A 229 -11.38 13.10 -42.02
CA PHE A 229 -11.52 13.85 -40.78
C PHE A 229 -12.29 13.05 -39.72
N ARG A 230 -13.41 12.44 -40.07
CA ARG A 230 -14.21 11.64 -39.13
C ARG A 230 -13.47 10.43 -38.60
N MET A 231 -12.65 9.80 -39.41
CA MET A 231 -11.89 8.62 -39.03
C MET A 231 -10.60 8.97 -38.26
N SER A 232 -10.10 10.21 -38.30
CA SER A 232 -8.92 10.64 -37.57
C SER A 232 -9.03 10.49 -36.06
N TYR A 233 -10.25 10.45 -35.49
CA TYR A 233 -10.47 10.16 -34.09
C TYR A 233 -9.99 8.76 -33.66
N LEU A 234 -9.81 7.82 -34.59
CA LEU A 234 -9.20 6.52 -34.27
C LEU A 234 -7.76 6.65 -33.76
N LEU A 235 -7.05 7.72 -34.15
CA LEU A 235 -5.69 8.02 -33.66
C LEU A 235 -5.65 8.26 -32.14
N PHE A 236 -6.78 8.63 -31.53
CA PHE A 236 -6.86 8.85 -30.08
C PHE A 236 -6.66 7.55 -29.27
N LEU A 237 -7.12 6.42 -29.80
CA LEU A 237 -7.13 5.16 -29.07
C LEU A 237 -5.72 4.67 -28.71
N PRO A 238 -4.78 4.49 -29.65
CA PRO A 238 -3.43 4.02 -29.32
C PRO A 238 -2.64 5.03 -28.50
N VAL A 239 -2.83 6.34 -28.75
CA VAL A 239 -2.19 7.40 -27.96
C VAL A 239 -2.68 7.35 -26.51
N GLY A 240 -3.98 7.21 -26.29
CA GLY A 240 -4.56 7.07 -24.95
C GLY A 240 -4.06 5.82 -24.23
N VAL A 241 -4.00 4.68 -24.93
CA VAL A 241 -3.47 3.42 -24.34
C VAL A 241 -2.01 3.57 -23.92
N VAL A 242 -1.17 4.17 -24.75
CA VAL A 242 0.25 4.39 -24.41
C VAL A 242 0.40 5.39 -23.26
N ALA A 243 -0.39 6.47 -23.25
CA ALA A 243 -0.42 7.42 -22.15
C ALA A 243 -0.80 6.75 -20.82
N MET A 244 -1.81 5.87 -20.82
CA MET A 244 -2.16 5.10 -19.62
C MET A 244 -1.09 4.09 -19.22
N ARG A 245 -0.39 3.46 -20.17
CA ARG A 245 0.61 2.42 -19.88
C ARG A 245 1.98 2.94 -19.53
N LEU A 246 2.46 4.00 -20.17
CA LEU A 246 3.78 4.58 -19.98
C LEU A 246 3.75 5.95 -19.26
N GLY A 247 2.56 6.40 -18.86
CA GLY A 247 2.38 7.67 -18.18
C GLY A 247 2.65 8.88 -19.07
N LEU A 248 3.11 9.98 -18.45
CA LEU A 248 3.44 11.22 -19.16
C LEU A 248 4.51 11.02 -20.24
N LEU A 249 5.52 10.15 -20.00
CA LEU A 249 6.54 9.84 -21.00
C LEU A 249 5.91 9.21 -22.25
N GLY A 250 4.97 8.29 -22.08
CA GLY A 250 4.24 7.65 -23.18
C GLY A 250 3.45 8.66 -24.01
N ALA A 251 2.72 9.56 -23.36
CA ALA A 251 2.01 10.66 -24.04
C ALA A 251 2.97 11.58 -24.78
N ALA A 252 4.05 12.04 -24.10
CA ALA A 252 5.03 12.96 -24.65
C ALA A 252 5.76 12.42 -25.90
N LEU A 253 5.94 11.09 -26.00
CA LEU A 253 6.53 10.44 -27.17
C LEU A 253 5.49 10.18 -28.28
N ALA A 254 4.31 9.72 -27.90
CA ALA A 254 3.27 9.36 -28.87
C ALA A 254 2.76 10.59 -29.64
N LEU A 255 2.65 11.74 -28.98
CA LEU A 255 2.11 12.97 -29.61
C LEU A 255 2.94 13.49 -30.78
N PRO A 256 4.26 13.74 -30.68
CA PRO A 256 5.06 14.17 -31.81
C PRO A 256 5.08 13.15 -32.95
N LEU A 257 5.13 11.86 -32.64
CA LEU A 257 5.10 10.79 -33.65
C LEU A 257 3.78 10.76 -34.41
N THR A 258 2.66 10.89 -33.70
CA THR A 258 1.33 10.98 -34.33
C THR A 258 1.21 12.23 -35.20
N GLN A 259 1.69 13.37 -34.71
CA GLN A 259 1.65 14.64 -35.42
C GLN A 259 2.46 14.59 -36.73
N VAL A 260 3.69 14.08 -36.68
CA VAL A 260 4.55 13.92 -37.86
C VAL A 260 3.91 12.94 -38.85
N GLY A 261 3.40 11.80 -38.36
CA GLY A 261 2.71 10.82 -39.21
C GLY A 261 1.49 11.40 -39.88
N MET A 262 0.67 12.17 -39.19
CA MET A 262 -0.50 12.84 -39.75
C MET A 262 -0.12 13.90 -40.76
N LEU A 263 0.89 14.73 -40.51
CA LEU A 263 1.37 15.75 -41.45
C LEU A 263 1.90 15.10 -42.75
N ALA A 264 2.65 14.01 -42.64
CA ALA A 264 3.13 13.25 -43.78
C ALA A 264 1.94 12.70 -44.60
N ALA A 265 0.93 12.15 -43.93
CA ALA A 265 -0.28 11.65 -44.57
C ALA A 265 -1.07 12.77 -45.30
N LEU A 266 -1.29 13.90 -44.62
CA LEU A 266 -1.98 15.06 -45.20
C LEU A 266 -1.23 15.68 -46.39
N SER A 267 0.09 15.73 -46.34
CA SER A 267 0.92 16.21 -47.46
C SER A 267 0.80 15.30 -48.70
N TRP A 268 0.62 13.99 -48.47
CA TRP A 268 0.47 13.01 -49.54
C TRP A 268 -0.92 13.07 -50.17
N THR A 269 -1.98 13.29 -49.35
CA THR A 269 -3.37 13.27 -49.80
C THR A 269 -3.83 14.55 -50.50
N GLY A 270 -3.16 15.68 -50.29
CA GLY A 270 -3.45 16.94 -50.96
C GLY A 270 -4.72 17.66 -50.46
N THR A 271 -5.00 17.56 -49.16
CA THR A 271 -6.18 18.11 -48.45
C THR A 271 -6.29 19.65 -48.52
N SER A 272 -7.52 20.18 -48.35
CA SER A 272 -7.82 21.61 -48.39
C SER A 272 -7.36 22.35 -47.14
N THR A 273 -7.17 23.68 -47.21
CA THR A 273 -6.79 24.55 -46.09
C THR A 273 -7.79 24.57 -44.94
N GLY A 274 -9.08 24.39 -45.20
CA GLY A 274 -10.13 24.32 -44.18
C GLY A 274 -10.03 23.05 -43.36
N THR A 275 -9.87 21.91 -44.00
CA THR A 275 -9.69 20.59 -43.38
C THR A 275 -8.41 20.54 -42.55
N ALA A 276 -7.34 21.21 -42.96
CA ALA A 276 -6.09 21.27 -42.17
C ALA A 276 -6.29 21.95 -40.79
N PHE A 277 -7.09 22.98 -40.70
CA PHE A 277 -7.41 23.63 -39.43
C PHE A 277 -8.25 22.74 -38.48
N GLU A 278 -9.22 22.01 -39.06
CA GLU A 278 -10.00 21.02 -38.27
C GLU A 278 -9.10 19.93 -37.70
N PHE A 279 -8.12 19.44 -38.45
CA PHE A 279 -7.12 18.50 -37.97
C PHE A 279 -6.22 19.09 -36.85
N GLN A 280 -5.84 20.38 -36.97
CA GLN A 280 -5.08 21.03 -35.89
C GLN A 280 -5.85 21.06 -34.56
N LEU A 281 -7.17 21.38 -34.60
CA LEU A 281 -8.03 21.37 -33.42
C LEU A 281 -8.20 19.95 -32.85
N ALA A 282 -8.39 18.95 -33.70
CA ALA A 282 -8.46 17.55 -33.28
C ALA A 282 -7.14 17.13 -32.59
N MET A 283 -5.98 17.48 -33.15
CA MET A 283 -4.67 17.17 -32.57
C MET A 283 -4.42 17.91 -31.27
N LEU A 284 -4.86 19.15 -31.14
CA LEU A 284 -4.77 19.89 -29.87
C LEU A 284 -5.61 19.19 -28.79
N THR A 285 -6.83 18.79 -29.11
CA THR A 285 -7.71 18.03 -28.20
C THR A 285 -7.08 16.70 -27.79
N LEU A 286 -6.55 15.94 -28.76
CA LEU A 286 -5.81 14.70 -28.50
C LEU A 286 -4.64 14.95 -27.56
N SER A 287 -3.85 16.02 -27.83
CA SER A 287 -2.64 16.30 -27.06
C SER A 287 -2.95 16.63 -25.60
N VAL A 288 -3.92 17.50 -25.35
CA VAL A 288 -4.35 17.85 -23.99
C VAL A 288 -4.90 16.62 -23.25
N THR A 289 -5.74 15.83 -23.94
CA THR A 289 -6.34 14.62 -23.36
C THR A 289 -5.28 13.57 -23.04
N ALA A 290 -4.34 13.32 -23.97
CA ALA A 290 -3.27 12.34 -23.75
C ALA A 290 -2.32 12.73 -22.62
N LEU A 291 -1.94 14.01 -22.54
CA LEU A 291 -1.11 14.51 -21.43
C LEU A 291 -1.83 14.37 -20.09
N ALA A 292 -3.12 14.72 -20.03
CA ALA A 292 -3.92 14.56 -18.83
C ALA A 292 -4.02 13.08 -18.40
N MET A 293 -4.28 12.17 -19.36
CA MET A 293 -4.30 10.73 -19.09
C MET A 293 -2.94 10.22 -18.59
N GLY A 294 -1.85 10.66 -19.19
CA GLY A 294 -0.50 10.28 -18.78
C GLY A 294 -0.17 10.72 -17.35
N VAL A 295 -0.45 11.98 -17.02
CA VAL A 295 -0.23 12.52 -15.67
C VAL A 295 -1.10 11.79 -14.65
N LEU A 296 -2.39 11.59 -14.92
CA LEU A 296 -3.30 10.86 -14.04
C LEU A 296 -2.86 9.42 -13.80
N ALA A 297 -2.39 8.73 -14.86
CA ALA A 297 -1.85 7.38 -14.75
C ALA A 297 -0.61 7.33 -13.84
N ASP A 298 0.28 8.31 -13.94
CA ASP A 298 1.46 8.40 -13.08
C ASP A 298 1.09 8.75 -11.63
N GLU A 299 0.11 9.63 -11.40
CA GLU A 299 -0.41 9.93 -10.06
C GLU A 299 -1.05 8.71 -9.41
N GLN A 300 -1.89 7.96 -10.14
CA GLN A 300 -2.51 6.74 -9.64
C GLN A 300 -1.48 5.67 -9.27
N ARG A 301 -0.45 5.48 -10.09
CA ARG A 301 0.64 4.52 -9.77
C ARG A 301 1.40 4.91 -8.52
N ARG A 302 1.72 6.21 -8.38
CA ARG A 302 2.41 6.72 -7.18
C ARG A 302 1.55 6.57 -5.93
N ALA A 303 0.25 6.86 -6.04
CA ALA A 303 -0.69 6.67 -4.93
C ALA A 303 -0.79 5.18 -4.53
N ALA A 304 -0.92 4.28 -5.50
CA ALA A 304 -0.95 2.84 -5.25
C ALA A 304 0.34 2.32 -4.59
N ALA A 305 1.51 2.80 -5.04
CA ALA A 305 2.79 2.43 -4.45
C ALA A 305 2.91 2.90 -2.98
N ARG A 306 2.48 4.13 -2.68
CA ARG A 306 2.45 4.66 -1.29
C ARG A 306 1.50 3.86 -0.39
N ILE A 307 0.32 3.50 -0.88
CA ILE A 307 -0.63 2.67 -0.11
C ILE A 307 -0.01 1.31 0.20
N ALA A 308 0.62 0.65 -0.78
CA ALA A 308 1.27 -0.63 -0.57
C ALA A 308 2.42 -0.54 0.46
N GLU A 309 3.22 0.52 0.43
CA GLU A 309 4.28 0.78 1.41
C GLU A 309 3.72 0.97 2.83
N HIS A 310 2.65 1.78 2.96
CA HIS A 310 1.99 1.99 4.25
C HIS A 310 1.37 0.70 4.81
N GLU A 311 0.75 -0.13 3.96
CA GLU A 311 0.21 -1.43 4.40
C GLU A 311 1.29 -2.38 4.93
N LEU A 312 2.46 -2.42 4.29
CA LEU A 312 3.59 -3.21 4.78
C LEU A 312 4.08 -2.72 6.14
N ALA A 313 4.25 -1.41 6.30
CA ALA A 313 4.67 -0.80 7.56
C ALA A 313 3.67 -1.07 8.70
N LEU A 314 2.35 -0.99 8.43
CA LEU A 314 1.31 -1.33 9.40
C LEU A 314 1.39 -2.80 9.83
N ARG A 315 1.55 -3.72 8.89
CA ARG A 315 1.68 -5.16 9.21
C ARG A 315 2.91 -5.46 10.06
N GLU A 316 4.02 -4.78 9.82
CA GLU A 316 5.24 -4.92 10.66
C GLU A 316 5.00 -4.38 12.07
N HIS A 317 4.34 -3.24 12.18
CA HIS A 317 3.99 -2.64 13.48
C HIS A 317 3.05 -3.54 14.29
N ASP A 318 2.01 -4.08 13.67
CA ASP A 318 1.06 -5.01 14.32
C ASP A 318 1.78 -6.29 14.82
N ARG A 319 2.71 -6.83 14.04
CA ARG A 319 3.53 -7.97 14.46
C ARG A 319 4.39 -7.64 15.68
N ALA A 320 5.04 -6.46 15.67
CA ALA A 320 5.87 -6.01 16.77
C ALA A 320 5.04 -5.81 18.06
N LEU A 321 3.86 -5.20 17.95
CA LEU A 321 2.93 -5.05 19.08
C LEU A 321 2.48 -6.40 19.64
N ALA A 322 2.06 -7.33 18.78
CA ALA A 322 1.66 -8.66 19.20
C ALA A 322 2.80 -9.41 19.92
N GLN A 323 4.02 -9.26 19.44
CA GLN A 323 5.19 -9.85 20.08
C GLN A 323 5.52 -9.18 21.43
N ALA A 324 5.44 -7.85 21.52
CA ALA A 324 5.64 -7.12 22.77
C ALA A 324 4.60 -7.50 23.82
N GLN A 325 3.32 -7.62 23.43
CA GLN A 325 2.24 -8.07 24.32
C GLN A 325 2.48 -9.49 24.85
N ARG A 326 2.92 -10.42 23.97
CA ARG A 326 3.27 -11.79 24.39
C ARG A 326 4.41 -11.79 25.40
N THR A 327 5.45 -10.99 25.16
CA THR A 327 6.60 -10.88 26.06
C THR A 327 6.20 -10.28 27.39
N ALA A 328 5.39 -9.23 27.40
CA ALA A 328 4.90 -8.60 28.64
C ALA A 328 4.05 -9.56 29.46
N SER A 329 3.10 -10.28 28.84
CA SER A 329 2.29 -11.30 29.52
C SER A 329 3.15 -12.43 30.12
N THR A 330 4.19 -12.85 29.40
CA THR A 330 5.13 -13.89 29.90
C THR A 330 5.95 -13.39 31.10
N ALA A 331 6.39 -12.13 31.07
CA ALA A 331 7.15 -11.54 32.18
C ALA A 331 6.28 -11.37 33.45
N GLU A 332 5.04 -10.95 33.28
CA GLU A 332 4.07 -10.79 34.37
C GLU A 332 3.77 -12.14 35.04
N LEU A 333 3.56 -13.18 34.25
CA LEU A 333 3.38 -14.55 34.72
C LEU A 333 4.63 -15.09 35.44
N ALA A 334 5.83 -14.83 34.92
CA ALA A 334 7.07 -15.26 35.53
C ALA A 334 7.31 -14.61 36.90
N ALA A 335 6.98 -13.31 37.04
CA ALA A 335 7.09 -12.60 38.31
C ALA A 335 6.13 -13.16 39.38
N ALA A 336 4.87 -13.44 39.00
CA ALA A 336 3.87 -14.05 39.89
C ALA A 336 4.28 -15.47 40.32
N LEU A 337 4.79 -16.27 39.38
CA LEU A 337 5.29 -17.64 39.67
C LEU A 337 6.51 -17.63 40.61
N ALA A 338 7.43 -16.68 40.43
CA ALA A 338 8.58 -16.55 41.31
C ALA A 338 8.16 -16.17 42.75
N HIS A 339 7.16 -15.32 42.89
CA HIS A 339 6.58 -14.97 44.20
C HIS A 339 5.95 -16.19 44.90
N ASP A 340 5.10 -16.93 44.17
CA ASP A 340 4.38 -18.11 44.69
C ASP A 340 5.32 -19.30 45.02
N LEU A 341 6.45 -19.41 44.35
CA LEU A 341 7.48 -20.41 44.64
C LEU A 341 8.33 -19.99 45.88
N SER A 342 8.59 -18.70 46.04
CA SER A 342 9.36 -18.18 47.16
C SER A 342 8.68 -18.39 48.52
N GLN A 343 7.34 -18.39 48.57
CA GLN A 343 6.56 -18.60 49.79
C GLN A 343 6.80 -19.97 50.44
N PRO A 344 6.56 -21.12 49.77
CA PRO A 344 6.79 -22.44 50.37
C PRO A 344 8.26 -22.67 50.69
N LEU A 345 9.21 -22.14 49.88
CA LEU A 345 10.64 -22.23 50.15
C LEU A 345 11.04 -21.47 51.43
N SER A 346 10.48 -20.29 51.65
CA SER A 346 10.68 -19.52 52.88
C SER A 346 10.07 -20.24 54.10
N ALA A 347 8.91 -20.85 53.98
CA ALA A 347 8.28 -21.65 55.01
C ALA A 347 9.13 -22.87 55.39
N ILE A 348 9.64 -23.62 54.36
CA ILE A 348 10.59 -24.72 54.57
C ILE A 348 11.82 -24.28 55.35
N GLY A 349 12.43 -23.13 54.95
CA GLY A 349 13.56 -22.57 55.65
C GLY A 349 13.27 -22.22 57.11
N THR A 350 12.11 -21.67 57.40
CA THR A 350 11.65 -21.31 58.75
C THR A 350 11.42 -22.56 59.59
N TYR A 351 10.70 -23.55 59.10
CA TYR A 351 10.46 -24.83 59.80
C TYR A 351 11.74 -25.62 60.01
N ALA A 352 12.69 -25.60 59.05
CA ALA A 352 13.97 -26.26 59.19
C ALA A 352 14.79 -25.64 60.33
N ARG A 353 14.84 -24.32 60.47
CA ARG A 353 15.49 -23.63 61.58
C ARG A 353 14.79 -23.93 62.92
N ALA A 354 13.45 -23.93 62.94
CA ALA A 354 12.70 -24.31 64.12
C ALA A 354 13.01 -25.75 64.54
N SER A 355 13.10 -26.69 63.60
CA SER A 355 13.48 -28.09 63.85
C SER A 355 14.90 -28.20 64.44
N GLN A 356 15.87 -27.41 63.92
CA GLN A 356 17.22 -27.37 64.47
C GLN A 356 17.28 -26.88 65.93
N VAL A 357 16.53 -25.79 66.23
CA VAL A 357 16.45 -25.26 67.59
C VAL A 357 15.81 -26.27 68.57
N LEU A 358 14.73 -26.95 68.14
CA LEU A 358 14.07 -27.98 68.92
C LEU A 358 14.99 -29.18 69.15
N ALA A 359 15.76 -29.62 68.16
CA ALA A 359 16.71 -30.72 68.30
C ALA A 359 17.91 -30.41 69.21
N GLN A 360 18.32 -29.13 69.31
CA GLN A 360 19.41 -28.68 70.20
C GLN A 360 18.98 -28.50 71.67
N ARG A 361 17.68 -28.37 71.95
CA ARG A 361 17.13 -28.35 73.31
C ARG A 361 16.96 -29.77 73.81
N GLY A 362 17.71 -30.15 74.80
CA GLY A 362 17.73 -31.54 75.27
C GLY A 362 16.41 -32.05 75.90
N ASP A 363 15.44 -31.17 76.09
CA ASP A 363 14.11 -31.40 76.67
C ASP A 363 12.99 -31.24 75.62
N ALA A 364 13.35 -31.17 74.33
CA ALA A 364 12.35 -30.94 73.28
C ALA A 364 11.35 -32.10 73.19
N ASP A 365 10.07 -31.74 73.18
CA ASP A 365 8.98 -32.70 72.92
C ASP A 365 9.14 -33.28 71.49
N ARG A 366 9.41 -34.58 71.42
CA ARG A 366 9.58 -35.35 70.19
C ARG A 366 8.41 -35.14 69.23
N SER A 367 7.20 -34.92 69.76
CA SER A 367 6.00 -34.70 68.97
C SER A 367 6.07 -33.38 68.19
N GLN A 368 6.60 -32.30 68.79
CA GLN A 368 6.76 -31.00 68.15
C GLN A 368 7.83 -31.05 67.02
N LEU A 369 8.88 -31.83 67.22
CA LEU A 369 9.90 -32.01 66.16
C LEU A 369 9.31 -32.78 64.98
N ILE A 370 8.55 -33.85 65.21
CA ILE A 370 7.85 -34.64 64.19
C ILE A 370 6.84 -33.78 63.43
N ASP A 371 6.06 -32.95 64.11
CA ASP A 371 5.08 -32.05 63.48
C ASP A 371 5.79 -31.02 62.56
N THR A 372 6.89 -30.42 63.03
CA THR A 372 7.65 -29.44 62.25
C THR A 372 8.31 -30.07 61.04
N LEU A 373 8.86 -31.26 61.12
CA LEU A 373 9.39 -32.03 59.98
C LEU A 373 8.27 -32.42 59.00
N GLY A 374 7.06 -32.76 59.51
CA GLY A 374 5.87 -33.00 58.70
C GLY A 374 5.46 -31.80 57.88
N ARG A 375 5.52 -30.59 58.46
CA ARG A 375 5.29 -29.32 57.72
C ARG A 375 6.31 -29.05 56.64
N ILE A 376 7.60 -29.34 56.86
CA ILE A 376 8.64 -29.26 55.81
C ILE A 376 8.29 -30.18 54.66
N ALA A 377 7.93 -31.45 54.92
CA ALA A 377 7.56 -32.39 53.88
C ALA A 377 6.34 -31.92 53.09
N GLN A 378 5.35 -31.37 53.78
CA GLN A 378 4.14 -30.82 53.14
C GLN A 378 4.44 -29.62 52.24
N GLU A 379 5.22 -28.63 52.71
CA GLU A 379 5.60 -27.46 51.89
C GLU A 379 6.53 -27.83 50.73
N SER A 380 7.40 -28.83 50.89
CA SER A 380 8.23 -29.37 49.82
C SER A 380 7.38 -30.04 48.73
N ALA A 381 6.39 -30.84 49.12
CA ALA A 381 5.44 -31.43 48.17
C ALA A 381 4.65 -30.37 47.37
N ARG A 382 4.29 -29.29 48.10
CA ARG A 382 3.59 -28.13 47.53
C ARG A 382 4.46 -27.40 46.50
N ALA A 383 5.71 -27.08 46.86
CA ALA A 383 6.69 -26.49 45.91
C ALA A 383 6.90 -27.37 44.66
N GLY A 384 7.02 -28.67 44.86
CA GLY A 384 7.13 -29.64 43.75
C GLY A 384 5.90 -29.64 42.81
N GLN A 385 4.70 -29.41 43.34
CA GLN A 385 3.51 -29.25 42.52
C GLN A 385 3.56 -27.95 41.69
N TYR A 386 4.03 -26.84 42.27
CA TYR A 386 4.22 -25.58 41.55
C TYR A 386 5.19 -25.73 40.39
N VAL A 387 6.35 -26.35 40.60
CA VAL A 387 7.34 -26.60 39.53
C VAL A 387 6.78 -27.48 38.41
N ARG A 388 6.05 -28.54 38.75
CA ARG A 388 5.42 -29.39 37.72
C ARG A 388 4.41 -28.63 36.87
N ARG A 389 3.52 -27.86 37.48
CA ARG A 389 2.53 -27.03 36.78
C ARG A 389 3.18 -25.97 35.92
N MET A 390 4.27 -25.35 36.40
CA MET A 390 5.08 -24.40 35.63
C MET A 390 5.74 -25.06 34.41
N ARG A 391 6.33 -26.23 34.58
CA ARG A 391 6.92 -27.00 33.47
C ARG A 391 5.88 -27.36 32.41
N ASP A 392 4.70 -27.78 32.84
CA ASP A 392 3.61 -28.14 31.95
C ASP A 392 3.06 -26.92 31.21
N PHE A 393 3.10 -25.73 31.81
CA PHE A 393 2.79 -24.46 31.16
C PHE A 393 3.79 -24.07 30.06
N PHE A 394 5.11 -24.16 30.33
CA PHE A 394 6.13 -23.76 29.37
C PHE A 394 6.44 -24.82 28.31
N ARG A 395 6.02 -26.05 28.52
CA ARG A 395 6.27 -27.19 27.59
C ARG A 395 5.44 -27.17 26.31
N THR A 396 4.66 -26.14 26.06
CA THR A 396 3.69 -26.01 24.96
C THR A 396 4.32 -25.57 23.63
N GLY A 397 5.55 -26.00 23.31
CA GLY A 397 6.28 -25.56 22.11
C GLY A 397 5.90 -26.25 20.81
N VAL A 398 5.34 -27.46 20.83
CA VAL A 398 4.91 -28.20 19.62
C VAL A 398 3.59 -28.89 19.92
N SER A 399 2.49 -28.35 19.38
CA SER A 399 1.17 -28.98 19.44
C SER A 399 1.14 -30.14 18.43
N HIS A 400 1.07 -31.37 18.93
CA HIS A 400 0.75 -32.53 18.10
C HIS A 400 -0.77 -32.63 18.03
N GLN A 401 -1.32 -32.41 16.85
CA GLN A 401 -2.76 -32.59 16.62
C GLN A 401 -3.05 -34.05 16.33
N ASP A 402 -3.57 -34.76 17.33
CA ASP A 402 -4.02 -36.14 17.23
C ASP A 402 -5.52 -36.22 16.90
N ARG A 403 -5.93 -37.35 16.33
CA ARG A 403 -7.35 -37.68 16.18
C ARG A 403 -7.79 -38.47 17.40
N ILE A 404 -8.62 -37.89 18.26
CA ILE A 404 -9.13 -38.56 19.46
C ILE A 404 -10.65 -38.49 19.52
N ALA A 405 -11.28 -39.62 19.89
CA ALA A 405 -12.72 -39.60 20.17
C ALA A 405 -12.97 -38.88 21.50
N ALA A 406 -14.10 -38.13 21.58
CA ALA A 406 -14.48 -37.47 22.82
C ALA A 406 -14.67 -38.46 23.98
N ALA A 407 -15.13 -39.66 23.68
CA ALA A 407 -15.30 -40.74 24.65
C ALA A 407 -13.94 -41.15 25.28
N ASP A 408 -12.90 -41.28 24.45
CA ASP A 408 -11.56 -41.66 24.91
C ASP A 408 -10.92 -40.55 25.74
N LEU A 409 -11.07 -39.27 25.30
CA LEU A 409 -10.56 -38.12 26.04
C LEU A 409 -11.20 -38.03 27.43
N ILE A 410 -12.53 -38.17 27.52
CA ILE A 410 -13.26 -38.11 28.77
C ILE A 410 -12.94 -39.31 29.63
N GLY A 411 -12.93 -40.52 29.04
CA GLY A 411 -12.65 -41.79 29.73
C GLY A 411 -11.25 -41.81 30.34
N ASN A 412 -10.26 -41.54 29.57
CA ASN A 412 -8.84 -41.49 30.01
C ASN A 412 -8.64 -40.47 31.14
N THR A 413 -9.26 -39.28 31.01
CA THR A 413 -9.16 -38.25 32.05
C THR A 413 -9.87 -38.67 33.35
N TYR A 414 -11.03 -39.33 33.26
CA TYR A 414 -11.76 -39.84 34.43
C TYR A 414 -10.99 -40.97 35.12
N GLU A 415 -10.43 -41.93 34.40
CA GLU A 415 -9.66 -43.02 34.99
C GLU A 415 -8.55 -42.51 35.92
N HIS A 416 -7.80 -41.50 35.48
CA HIS A 416 -6.74 -40.87 36.28
C HIS A 416 -7.25 -40.21 37.58
N LEU A 417 -8.52 -39.84 37.65
CA LEU A 417 -9.13 -39.16 38.79
C LEU A 417 -10.12 -40.04 39.56
N SER A 418 -10.36 -41.28 39.11
CA SER A 418 -11.36 -42.20 39.64
C SER A 418 -11.17 -42.54 41.12
N ASP A 419 -9.92 -42.71 41.57
CA ASP A 419 -9.58 -42.97 42.99
C ASP A 419 -9.94 -41.80 43.90
N ARG A 420 -9.78 -40.56 43.42
CA ARG A 420 -10.19 -39.36 44.14
C ARG A 420 -11.71 -39.28 44.26
N ALA A 421 -12.45 -39.57 43.18
CA ALA A 421 -13.90 -39.61 43.17
C ALA A 421 -14.45 -40.65 44.15
N ARG A 422 -13.88 -41.85 44.19
CA ARG A 422 -14.28 -42.94 45.10
C ARG A 422 -14.06 -42.57 46.57
N ARG A 423 -12.90 -42.03 46.90
CA ARG A 423 -12.57 -41.60 48.28
C ARG A 423 -13.50 -40.48 48.76
N ALA A 424 -13.87 -39.54 47.89
CA ALA A 424 -14.75 -38.43 48.19
C ALA A 424 -16.23 -38.80 48.09
N ARG A 425 -16.58 -40.07 47.78
CA ARG A 425 -17.96 -40.54 47.55
C ARG A 425 -18.74 -39.69 46.56
N ILE A 426 -18.11 -39.28 45.47
CA ILE A 426 -18.71 -38.45 44.42
C ILE A 426 -19.22 -39.38 43.31
N ARG A 427 -20.48 -39.20 42.94
CA ARG A 427 -21.12 -39.95 41.86
C ARG A 427 -20.70 -39.33 40.51
N TRP A 428 -20.16 -40.18 39.65
CA TRP A 428 -19.83 -39.80 38.27
C TRP A 428 -20.93 -40.22 37.31
N ARG A 429 -21.31 -39.28 36.40
CA ARG A 429 -22.20 -39.57 35.27
C ARG A 429 -21.58 -39.03 34.00
N SER A 430 -21.64 -39.80 32.91
CA SER A 430 -21.24 -39.35 31.60
C SER A 430 -22.29 -39.70 30.57
N ARG A 431 -22.62 -38.76 29.71
CA ARG A 431 -23.51 -38.96 28.56
C ARG A 431 -22.84 -38.43 27.31
N ILE A 432 -22.48 -39.33 26.42
CA ILE A 432 -21.81 -39.03 25.16
C ILE A 432 -22.77 -39.36 24.02
N GLU A 433 -23.07 -38.38 23.17
CA GLU A 433 -23.91 -38.57 22.00
C GLU A 433 -23.27 -39.60 21.05
N PRO A 434 -24.05 -40.59 20.54
CA PRO A 434 -23.53 -41.57 19.59
C PRO A 434 -23.13 -40.90 18.26
N GLY A 435 -22.05 -41.41 17.64
CA GLY A 435 -21.65 -40.97 16.31
C GLY A 435 -21.01 -39.57 16.26
N LEU A 436 -20.44 -39.07 17.35
CA LEU A 436 -19.66 -37.85 17.37
C LEU A 436 -18.41 -38.00 16.49
N PRO A 437 -18.08 -37.00 15.66
CA PRO A 437 -16.83 -37.00 14.89
C PRO A 437 -15.61 -36.90 15.83
N PRO A 438 -14.45 -37.45 15.44
CA PRO A 438 -13.25 -37.33 16.22
C PRO A 438 -12.79 -35.86 16.27
N LEU A 439 -12.24 -35.48 17.41
CA LEU A 439 -11.57 -34.20 17.63
C LEU A 439 -10.18 -34.22 17.00
N ARG A 440 -9.76 -33.11 16.43
CA ARG A 440 -8.39 -32.88 16.00
C ARG A 440 -7.72 -31.90 16.95
N VAL A 441 -7.18 -32.43 18.04
CA VAL A 441 -6.62 -31.65 19.12
C VAL A 441 -5.39 -32.34 19.71
N ASP A 442 -4.56 -31.60 20.43
CA ASP A 442 -3.53 -32.19 21.26
C ASP A 442 -4.20 -32.90 22.46
N ALA A 443 -4.22 -34.22 22.41
CA ALA A 443 -4.89 -35.06 23.40
C ALA A 443 -4.35 -34.85 24.83
N VAL A 444 -3.03 -34.60 24.96
CA VAL A 444 -2.38 -34.37 26.25
C VAL A 444 -2.83 -33.03 26.84
N GLN A 445 -2.83 -31.99 26.01
CA GLN A 445 -3.24 -30.65 26.44
C GLN A 445 -4.74 -30.58 26.78
N MET A 446 -5.60 -31.18 25.94
CA MET A 446 -7.04 -31.23 26.20
C MET A 446 -7.37 -32.11 27.42
N GLY A 447 -6.65 -33.21 27.60
CA GLY A 447 -6.74 -34.01 28.82
C GLY A 447 -6.40 -33.20 30.08
N ALA A 448 -5.35 -32.35 30.02
CA ALA A 448 -4.99 -31.45 31.11
C ALA A 448 -6.08 -30.39 31.39
N VAL A 449 -6.67 -29.81 30.33
CA VAL A 449 -7.82 -28.88 30.46
C VAL A 449 -8.98 -29.57 31.15
N LEU A 450 -9.38 -30.75 30.69
CA LEU A 450 -10.49 -31.50 31.25
C LEU A 450 -10.20 -31.91 32.71
N ALA A 451 -8.99 -32.39 33.00
CA ALA A 451 -8.56 -32.72 34.35
C ALA A 451 -8.62 -31.50 35.30
N ASN A 452 -8.27 -30.30 34.82
CA ASN A 452 -8.38 -29.08 35.61
C ASN A 452 -9.85 -28.75 35.93
N LEU A 453 -10.77 -28.87 34.96
CA LEU A 453 -12.19 -28.66 35.18
C LEU A 453 -12.78 -29.68 36.18
N LEU A 454 -12.40 -30.94 36.03
CA LEU A 454 -12.82 -31.99 36.95
C LEU A 454 -12.25 -31.81 38.36
N ASN A 455 -10.99 -31.44 38.49
CA ASN A 455 -10.39 -31.12 39.80
C ASN A 455 -11.09 -29.95 40.48
N ASN A 456 -11.49 -28.93 39.72
CA ASN A 456 -12.27 -27.80 40.28
C ASN A 456 -13.63 -28.25 40.80
N ALA A 457 -14.29 -29.16 40.07
CA ALA A 457 -15.55 -29.77 40.49
C ALA A 457 -15.36 -30.64 41.75
N TYR A 458 -14.31 -31.47 41.81
CA TYR A 458 -13.97 -32.26 43.01
C TYR A 458 -13.70 -31.37 44.23
N ASP A 459 -12.95 -30.28 44.07
CA ASP A 459 -12.69 -29.36 45.17
C ASP A 459 -13.96 -28.67 45.68
N ALA A 460 -14.88 -28.29 44.78
CA ALA A 460 -16.16 -27.69 45.14
C ALA A 460 -17.09 -28.67 45.92
N LEU A 461 -16.93 -29.97 45.70
CA LEU A 461 -17.70 -31.00 46.37
C LEU A 461 -17.04 -31.59 47.62
N ALA A 462 -15.78 -31.26 47.93
CA ALA A 462 -15.01 -31.86 49.04
C ALA A 462 -15.72 -31.67 50.38
N ASP A 463 -16.15 -30.44 50.68
CA ASP A 463 -16.81 -30.05 51.95
C ASP A 463 -18.33 -29.88 51.81
N TRP A 464 -18.88 -30.22 50.63
CA TRP A 464 -20.30 -30.05 50.32
C TRP A 464 -21.16 -31.10 51.03
N GLN A 465 -22.18 -30.66 51.74
CA GLN A 465 -23.05 -31.54 52.52
C GLN A 465 -24.27 -32.04 51.70
N GLY A 466 -24.51 -31.51 50.51
CA GLY A 466 -25.58 -31.94 49.60
C GLY A 466 -25.21 -33.13 48.74
N PRO A 467 -26.04 -33.44 47.72
CA PRO A 467 -25.72 -34.47 46.73
C PRO A 467 -24.40 -34.18 46.04
N ARG A 468 -23.49 -35.17 45.98
CA ARG A 468 -22.16 -35.06 45.35
C ARG A 468 -22.16 -35.77 44.02
N GLU A 469 -22.43 -35.05 42.95
CA GLU A 469 -22.44 -35.58 41.58
C GLU A 469 -21.67 -34.68 40.65
N ILE A 470 -20.86 -35.29 39.78
CA ILE A 470 -20.24 -34.63 38.63
C ILE A 470 -20.79 -35.29 37.37
N ARG A 471 -21.25 -34.47 36.43
CA ARG A 471 -21.75 -34.89 35.13
C ARG A 471 -20.83 -34.34 34.03
N CYS A 472 -20.44 -35.21 33.10
CA CYS A 472 -19.68 -34.84 31.92
C CYS A 472 -20.44 -35.30 30.67
N ASP A 473 -21.03 -34.34 29.94
CA ASP A 473 -21.79 -34.61 28.72
C ASP A 473 -20.98 -34.16 27.49
N ALA A 474 -21.05 -34.92 26.40
CA ALA A 474 -20.48 -34.53 25.12
C ALA A 474 -21.50 -34.67 24.00
N TYR A 475 -21.69 -33.61 23.23
CA TYR A 475 -22.69 -33.55 22.15
C TYR A 475 -22.29 -32.55 21.07
N ARG A 476 -22.88 -32.69 19.88
CA ARG A 476 -22.68 -31.82 18.75
C ARG A 476 -23.46 -30.50 18.92
N ILE A 477 -22.85 -29.39 18.56
CA ILE A 477 -23.50 -28.09 18.45
C ILE A 477 -23.18 -27.46 17.09
N GLN A 478 -24.04 -26.52 16.67
CA GLN A 478 -23.84 -25.73 15.47
C GLN A 478 -23.58 -24.27 15.89
N GLU A 479 -22.44 -23.71 15.49
CA GLU A 479 -22.12 -22.31 15.73
C GLU A 479 -21.92 -21.60 14.38
N GLY A 480 -22.98 -20.94 13.90
CA GLY A 480 -23.04 -20.42 12.53
C GLY A 480 -22.93 -21.54 11.49
N ALA A 481 -21.92 -21.45 10.61
CA ALA A 481 -21.64 -22.45 9.57
C ALA A 481 -20.71 -23.59 10.05
N ARG A 482 -20.19 -23.53 11.28
CA ARG A 482 -19.22 -24.53 11.78
C ARG A 482 -19.89 -25.51 12.74
N THR A 483 -19.58 -26.77 12.54
CA THR A 483 -19.94 -27.83 13.50
C THR A 483 -18.90 -27.87 14.61
N MET A 484 -19.33 -27.83 15.87
CA MET A 484 -18.47 -27.92 17.04
C MET A 484 -18.90 -29.06 17.92
N LEU A 485 -17.96 -29.60 18.71
CA LEU A 485 -18.27 -30.56 19.75
C LEU A 485 -18.17 -29.87 21.11
N ARG A 486 -19.26 -29.91 21.88
CA ARG A 486 -19.32 -29.38 23.24
C ARG A 486 -19.12 -30.48 24.27
N ILE A 487 -18.10 -30.30 25.14
CA ILE A 487 -17.94 -31.08 26.36
C ILE A 487 -18.38 -30.20 27.52
N ARG A 488 -19.37 -30.65 28.27
CA ARG A 488 -19.97 -29.93 29.41
C ARG A 488 -19.61 -30.63 30.70
N VAL A 489 -18.93 -29.94 31.60
CA VAL A 489 -18.63 -30.42 32.96
C VAL A 489 -19.51 -29.67 33.96
N GLN A 490 -20.32 -30.41 34.68
CA GLN A 490 -21.30 -29.89 35.65
C GLN A 490 -21.10 -30.52 37.02
N ASP A 491 -21.13 -29.73 38.08
CA ASP A 491 -21.10 -30.20 39.47
C ASP A 491 -22.33 -29.74 40.26
N THR A 492 -22.62 -30.46 41.38
CA THR A 492 -23.73 -30.18 42.29
C THR A 492 -23.24 -29.38 43.52
N GLY A 493 -22.15 -28.71 43.43
CA GLY A 493 -21.54 -27.92 44.52
C GLY A 493 -22.30 -26.63 44.86
N PRO A 494 -21.71 -25.76 45.69
CA PRO A 494 -22.36 -24.56 46.21
C PRO A 494 -22.56 -23.45 45.16
N GLY A 495 -22.07 -23.65 43.92
CA GLY A 495 -22.11 -22.63 42.88
C GLY A 495 -20.93 -21.68 42.92
N ILE A 496 -20.95 -20.67 42.03
CA ILE A 496 -19.96 -19.62 41.94
C ILE A 496 -20.59 -18.27 42.25
N ALA A 497 -20.05 -17.55 43.22
CA ALA A 497 -20.57 -16.25 43.63
C ALA A 497 -20.56 -15.25 42.44
N PRO A 498 -21.59 -14.39 42.30
CA PRO A 498 -21.70 -13.47 41.17
C PRO A 498 -20.47 -12.59 40.97
N GLU A 499 -19.84 -12.12 42.05
CA GLU A 499 -18.67 -11.23 42.03
C GLU A 499 -17.43 -11.91 41.45
N VAL A 500 -17.41 -13.24 41.46
CA VAL A 500 -16.26 -14.03 40.96
C VAL A 500 -16.44 -14.41 39.50
N ARG A 501 -17.69 -14.46 38.99
CA ARG A 501 -18.01 -14.95 37.65
C ARG A 501 -17.31 -14.18 36.54
N GLU A 502 -17.25 -12.85 36.66
CA GLU A 502 -16.58 -11.98 35.66
C GLU A 502 -15.06 -12.19 35.63
N ARG A 503 -14.48 -12.67 36.75
CA ARG A 503 -13.03 -12.83 36.88
C ARG A 503 -12.56 -14.29 36.82
N LEU A 504 -13.43 -15.24 36.53
CA LEU A 504 -13.12 -16.68 36.53
C LEU A 504 -11.92 -17.07 35.66
N PHE A 505 -11.76 -16.42 34.54
CA PHE A 505 -10.68 -16.68 33.58
C PHE A 505 -9.55 -15.64 33.65
N THR A 506 -9.60 -14.72 34.60
CA THR A 506 -8.52 -13.77 34.83
C THR A 506 -7.38 -14.48 35.59
N PRO A 507 -6.13 -14.38 35.14
CA PRO A 507 -5.01 -14.94 35.88
C PRO A 507 -4.97 -14.46 37.33
N LEU A 508 -4.59 -15.34 38.25
CA LEU A 508 -4.51 -15.10 39.71
C LEU A 508 -5.85 -14.88 40.43
N ALA A 509 -6.99 -14.99 39.74
CA ALA A 509 -8.29 -14.95 40.40
C ALA A 509 -8.61 -16.31 41.05
N THR A 510 -8.68 -16.35 42.38
CA THR A 510 -9.00 -17.56 43.15
C THR A 510 -9.74 -17.22 44.44
N THR A 511 -10.68 -18.05 44.79
CA THR A 511 -11.38 -18.04 46.11
C THR A 511 -10.89 -19.14 47.04
N LYS A 512 -9.97 -20.00 46.55
CA LYS A 512 -9.47 -21.15 47.32
C LYS A 512 -8.26 -20.77 48.15
N PRO A 513 -8.19 -21.09 49.45
CA PRO A 513 -6.96 -20.92 50.24
C PRO A 513 -5.82 -21.72 49.61
N GLY A 514 -4.77 -21.02 49.16
CA GLY A 514 -3.61 -21.63 48.52
C GLY A 514 -3.81 -22.04 47.04
N GLY A 515 -4.88 -21.56 46.40
CA GLY A 515 -5.06 -21.68 44.96
C GLY A 515 -4.37 -20.57 44.19
N MET A 516 -3.66 -20.87 43.09
CA MET A 516 -2.96 -19.87 42.30
C MET A 516 -3.86 -19.07 41.35
N GLY A 517 -5.11 -19.47 41.16
CA GLY A 517 -6.01 -18.82 40.19
C GLY A 517 -5.57 -18.91 38.71
N LEU A 518 -4.57 -19.74 38.39
CA LEU A 518 -4.03 -19.87 37.02
C LEU A 518 -4.71 -20.97 36.20
N GLY A 519 -5.37 -21.93 36.85
CA GLY A 519 -5.90 -23.14 36.18
C GLY A 519 -6.89 -22.85 35.08
N LEU A 520 -7.94 -22.04 35.37
CA LEU A 520 -8.96 -21.70 34.37
C LEU A 520 -8.44 -20.76 33.27
N ALA A 521 -7.61 -19.79 33.61
CA ALA A 521 -6.97 -18.91 32.65
C ALA A 521 -6.09 -19.68 31.65
N LEU A 522 -5.29 -20.63 32.16
CA LEU A 522 -4.48 -21.51 31.34
C LEU A 522 -5.33 -22.44 30.48
N SER A 523 -6.34 -23.06 31.06
CA SER A 523 -7.28 -23.94 30.33
C SER A 523 -7.92 -23.21 29.17
N ARG A 524 -8.32 -21.96 29.37
CA ARG A 524 -8.88 -21.11 28.31
C ARG A 524 -7.86 -20.84 27.21
N SER A 525 -6.64 -20.42 27.56
CA SER A 525 -5.56 -20.16 26.60
C SER A 525 -5.17 -21.40 25.79
N ILE A 526 -5.13 -22.60 26.43
CA ILE A 526 -4.87 -23.85 25.72
C ILE A 526 -6.01 -24.16 24.75
N THR A 527 -7.26 -23.98 25.17
CA THR A 527 -8.43 -24.22 24.34
C THR A 527 -8.49 -23.29 23.13
N GLU A 528 -8.22 -21.99 23.33
CA GLU A 528 -8.20 -20.98 22.27
C GLU A 528 -7.11 -21.28 21.21
N ARG A 529 -5.96 -21.80 21.61
CA ARG A 529 -4.91 -22.25 20.67
C ARG A 529 -5.30 -23.47 19.83
N GLN A 530 -6.26 -24.26 20.30
CA GLN A 530 -6.84 -25.40 19.57
C GLN A 530 -8.11 -24.97 18.79
N GLU A 531 -8.27 -23.66 18.53
CA GLU A 531 -9.43 -23.06 17.86
C GLU A 531 -10.78 -23.36 18.57
N GLY A 532 -10.71 -23.69 19.85
CA GLY A 532 -11.86 -23.96 20.69
C GLY A 532 -12.21 -22.79 21.60
N ARG A 533 -13.27 -22.96 22.43
CA ARG A 533 -13.73 -21.98 23.40
C ARG A 533 -14.01 -22.65 24.74
N LEU A 534 -13.46 -22.11 25.83
CA LEU A 534 -13.78 -22.48 27.20
C LEU A 534 -14.54 -21.34 27.87
N TRP A 535 -15.73 -21.64 28.42
CA TRP A 535 -16.57 -20.65 29.03
C TRP A 535 -17.42 -21.25 30.18
N PHE A 536 -17.94 -20.39 31.04
CA PHE A 536 -18.84 -20.72 32.14
C PHE A 536 -20.26 -20.38 31.71
N ASP A 537 -21.21 -21.29 31.96
CA ASP A 537 -22.64 -21.10 31.65
C ASP A 537 -23.34 -20.46 32.86
N PRO A 538 -23.67 -19.17 32.84
CA PRO A 538 -24.31 -18.47 33.95
C PRO A 538 -25.79 -18.80 34.09
N GLU A 539 -26.44 -19.35 33.03
CA GLU A 539 -27.86 -19.66 33.03
C GLU A 539 -28.17 -21.10 33.49
N ALA A 540 -27.13 -21.93 33.61
CA ALA A 540 -27.31 -23.28 34.09
C ALA A 540 -27.65 -23.28 35.59
N GLU A 541 -28.62 -24.17 35.98
CA GLU A 541 -29.04 -24.35 37.39
C GLU A 541 -27.91 -24.75 38.32
N ARG A 542 -26.83 -25.30 37.78
CA ARG A 542 -25.66 -25.83 38.51
C ARG A 542 -24.36 -25.25 37.90
N THR A 543 -23.28 -25.29 38.66
CA THR A 543 -21.96 -24.89 38.16
C THR A 543 -21.64 -25.68 36.90
N THR A 544 -21.51 -24.97 35.76
CA THR A 544 -21.34 -25.61 34.45
C THR A 544 -20.25 -24.91 33.68
N PHE A 545 -19.22 -25.66 33.30
CA PHE A 545 -18.18 -25.23 32.37
C PHE A 545 -18.39 -25.93 31.04
N CYS A 546 -18.30 -25.17 29.95
CA CYS A 546 -18.45 -25.66 28.58
C CYS A 546 -17.13 -25.50 27.83
N LEU A 547 -16.71 -26.57 27.17
CA LEU A 547 -15.55 -26.66 26.32
C LEU A 547 -16.01 -26.98 24.90
N ASP A 548 -15.97 -26.01 24.01
CA ASP A 548 -16.36 -26.14 22.62
C ASP A 548 -15.10 -26.33 21.77
N LEU A 549 -15.05 -27.42 21.01
CA LEU A 549 -13.89 -27.79 20.19
C LEU A 549 -14.31 -27.99 18.73
N PRO A 550 -13.48 -27.56 17.76
CA PRO A 550 -13.79 -27.75 16.35
C PRO A 550 -13.72 -29.24 15.99
N VAL A 551 -14.69 -29.69 15.18
CA VAL A 551 -14.70 -31.01 14.58
C VAL A 551 -14.35 -30.91 13.10
N GLN A 552 -13.69 -31.90 12.56
CA GLN A 552 -13.41 -31.98 11.14
C GLN A 552 -14.62 -32.59 10.46
N ASP A 553 -15.33 -31.82 9.63
CA ASP A 553 -16.37 -32.38 8.75
C ASP A 553 -15.74 -33.37 7.77
N ALA A 554 -16.43 -34.48 7.54
CA ALA A 554 -15.94 -35.59 6.69
C ALA A 554 -15.75 -35.18 5.21
N GLU A 555 -16.19 -34.01 4.80
CA GLU A 555 -16.15 -33.55 3.39
C GLU A 555 -14.85 -32.91 2.93
N SER A 556 -13.88 -32.61 3.80
CA SER A 556 -12.62 -31.95 3.36
C SER A 556 -11.48 -32.91 2.94
N VAL A 557 -11.73 -34.21 2.84
CA VAL A 557 -10.71 -35.21 2.45
C VAL A 557 -10.60 -35.41 0.93
N GLY A 558 -11.46 -34.77 0.11
CA GLY A 558 -11.62 -35.08 -1.31
C GLY A 558 -10.92 -34.17 -2.33
N MET A 559 -10.13 -33.12 -1.96
CA MET A 559 -9.68 -32.14 -2.96
C MET A 559 -8.18 -31.76 -2.95
N HIS A 560 -7.30 -32.56 -2.40
CA HIS A 560 -5.85 -32.36 -2.56
C HIS A 560 -5.14 -33.65 -2.97
N GLY A 561 -5.53 -34.19 -4.11
CA GLY A 561 -4.86 -35.34 -4.73
C GLY A 561 -5.20 -35.41 -6.21
N SER A 562 -4.56 -34.59 -7.02
CA SER A 562 -4.21 -34.75 -8.44
C SER A 562 -4.24 -33.39 -9.17
N THR A 563 -3.13 -32.77 -9.31
CA THR A 563 -2.52 -32.34 -10.59
C THR A 563 -1.14 -31.78 -10.30
#